data_631db8e7c1a5fb0586c9c2e666608921
#
_entry.id   631db8e7c1a5fb0586c9c2e666608921
#
_cell.length_a   1.000
_cell.length_b   1.000
_cell.length_c   1.000
_cell.angle_alpha   90.00
_cell.angle_beta   90.00
_cell.angle_gamma   90.00
#
_symmetry.space_group_name_H-M   'P 1'
#
loop_
_entity.id
_entity.type
_entity.pdbx_description
1 polymer ?
#
loop_
_entity_poly.entity_id
_entity_poly.type
_entity_poly.pdbx_seq_one_letter_code
_entity_poly.pdbx_strand_id
1 'polypeptide(L)'
;SFWGYSQNRQLDNYRAPDKNGINVFESPKDTALTFDGVKVRIGGSSTLQFQALDHENSGAVELIPIGDNFNLATANLDLDVALAKGVRMHLRTYLSSRHHPEPYVKGGYFQVDNLDFISPGFLEDAMKYLTIKVGHMENNYGDAHFRRTDNAQAIYNPFVGNLIMDAFTTEVGGELYYQNNGWIAMVGLSNGKLNQSVDNPETTSPSLLAKLGWDKQINSDLRVRLTGSVYNTAQSRSVYLYTADRAGGRYYLVLEDAEASASSNFRSGRFDPGFRNEVTAIMVNPFVKYGGFEFFGMFETATG
;
A
#
# COMPACT_ATOMS: atom_id res chain seq x y z
N SER A 1 19.68 27.05 13.52
CA SER A 1 19.18 26.35 12.32
C SER A 1 19.61 24.90 12.41
N PHE A 2 18.73 24.02 12.91
CA PHE A 2 18.97 22.58 12.90
C PHE A 2 18.57 22.03 11.54
N TRP A 3 19.44 22.13 10.55
CA TRP A 3 19.39 21.29 9.36
C TRP A 3 20.29 20.08 9.64
N GLY A 4 19.79 19.11 10.40
CA GLY A 4 20.41 17.81 10.45
C GLY A 4 20.35 17.22 9.04
N TYR A 5 21.46 16.78 8.48
CA TYR A 5 21.51 15.93 7.31
C TYR A 5 20.77 14.62 7.65
N SER A 6 19.46 14.64 7.54
CA SER A 6 18.69 13.42 7.56
C SER A 6 19.05 12.64 6.30
N GLN A 7 19.14 11.34 6.40
CA GLN A 7 19.21 10.47 5.24
C GLN A 7 18.28 11.00 4.17
N ASN A 8 18.78 11.24 2.95
CA ASN A 8 18.02 11.82 1.83
C ASN A 8 16.93 10.88 1.30
N ARG A 9 16.63 9.81 2.01
CA ARG A 9 15.61 8.84 1.65
C ARG A 9 14.23 9.37 2.01
N GLN A 10 13.31 9.29 1.07
CA GLN A 10 11.90 9.58 1.33
C GLN A 10 11.31 8.59 2.33
N LEU A 11 10.26 9.00 3.03
CA LEU A 11 9.49 8.12 3.90
C LEU A 11 8.91 6.95 3.09
N ASP A 12 8.92 5.76 3.65
CA ASP A 12 8.26 4.62 3.03
C ASP A 12 6.77 4.92 2.85
N ASN A 13 6.23 4.49 1.71
CA ASN A 13 4.85 4.75 1.30
C ASN A 13 4.46 6.24 1.20
N TYR A 14 5.38 7.17 1.42
CA TYR A 14 5.12 8.57 1.11
C TYR A 14 5.16 8.80 -0.40
N ARG A 15 4.17 9.51 -0.87
CA ARG A 15 4.07 9.93 -2.28
C ARG A 15 3.93 11.43 -2.33
N ALA A 16 4.75 12.09 -3.13
CA ALA A 16 4.57 13.51 -3.39
C ALA A 16 3.15 13.76 -3.94
N PRO A 17 2.44 14.81 -3.50
CA PRO A 17 1.09 15.11 -3.98
C PRO A 17 1.12 15.81 -5.36
N ASP A 18 1.99 15.35 -6.22
CA ASP A 18 2.17 15.84 -7.60
C ASP A 18 2.48 14.66 -8.55
N LYS A 19 2.76 14.98 -9.81
CA LYS A 19 3.06 13.96 -10.83
C LYS A 19 4.26 13.06 -10.50
N ASN A 20 5.20 13.52 -9.67
CA ASN A 20 6.37 12.73 -9.31
C ASN A 20 6.00 11.56 -8.38
N GLY A 21 4.93 11.70 -7.61
CA GLY A 21 4.44 10.65 -6.71
C GLY A 21 3.79 9.46 -7.40
N ILE A 22 3.26 9.62 -8.61
CA ILE A 22 2.49 8.57 -9.31
C ILE A 22 3.34 7.34 -9.61
N ASN A 23 4.62 7.54 -9.94
CA ASN A 23 5.52 6.51 -10.46
C ASN A 23 6.55 6.08 -9.42
N VAL A 24 6.23 6.21 -8.14
CA VAL A 24 7.05 5.72 -7.05
C VAL A 24 6.59 4.31 -6.70
N PHE A 25 7.45 3.34 -6.96
CA PHE A 25 7.27 1.92 -6.64
C PHE A 25 8.09 1.55 -5.39
N GLU A 26 8.77 0.41 -5.39
CA GLU A 26 9.66 0.05 -4.29
C GLU A 26 10.75 1.10 -4.08
N SER A 27 11.03 1.38 -2.81
CA SER A 27 12.18 2.21 -2.46
C SER A 27 13.48 1.53 -2.91
N PRO A 28 14.44 2.25 -3.49
CA PRO A 28 15.73 1.67 -3.84
C PRO A 28 16.46 1.19 -2.59
N LYS A 29 17.37 0.23 -2.77
CA LYS A 29 18.27 -0.21 -1.70
C LYS A 29 18.99 0.98 -1.10
N ASP A 30 18.92 1.13 0.21
CA ASP A 30 19.67 2.16 0.93
C ASP A 30 21.12 1.72 1.11
N THR A 31 22.02 2.41 0.43
CA THR A 31 23.46 2.18 0.51
C THR A 31 24.20 3.26 1.31
N ALA A 32 23.52 4.36 1.64
CA ALA A 32 24.10 5.47 2.40
C ALA A 32 23.81 5.32 3.90
N LEU A 33 24.34 4.25 4.50
CA LEU A 33 24.05 3.86 5.88
C LEU A 33 24.87 4.70 6.88
N THR A 34 24.44 5.93 7.12
CA THR A 34 25.00 6.76 8.19
C THR A 34 24.08 6.73 9.42
N PHE A 35 24.65 6.72 10.59
CA PHE A 35 23.92 6.82 11.85
C PHE A 35 24.70 7.68 12.84
N ASP A 36 24.11 8.78 13.23
CA ASP A 36 24.66 9.77 14.18
C ASP A 36 23.70 10.02 15.35
N GLY A 37 22.79 9.05 15.60
CA GLY A 37 21.79 9.06 16.64
C GLY A 37 20.38 8.80 16.12
N VAL A 38 19.45 8.58 17.04
CA VAL A 38 18.04 8.38 16.72
C VAL A 38 17.47 9.64 16.07
N LYS A 39 16.88 9.46 14.89
CA LYS A 39 16.22 10.54 14.14
C LYS A 39 14.82 10.14 13.76
N VAL A 40 13.91 11.09 13.86
CA VAL A 40 12.51 10.93 13.46
C VAL A 40 12.23 11.82 12.28
N ARG A 41 11.69 11.25 11.21
CA ARG A 41 11.11 11.96 10.07
C ARG A 41 9.61 11.83 10.15
N ILE A 42 8.93 12.93 9.90
CA ILE A 42 7.47 13.01 9.93
C ILE A 42 6.99 13.31 8.52
N GLY A 43 6.02 12.55 8.07
CA GLY A 43 5.32 12.77 6.83
C GLY A 43 3.82 12.64 7.03
N GLY A 44 3.06 12.88 5.98
CA GLY A 44 1.63 12.71 6.03
C GLY A 44 0.97 13.15 4.74
N SER A 45 -0.30 12.81 4.63
CA SER A 45 -1.15 13.23 3.52
C SER A 45 -2.59 13.37 4.00
N SER A 46 -3.35 14.26 3.38
CA SER A 46 -4.77 14.38 3.60
C SER A 46 -5.49 14.63 2.29
N THR A 47 -6.72 14.13 2.18
CA THR A 47 -7.60 14.38 1.04
C THR A 47 -8.84 15.10 1.54
N LEU A 48 -8.97 16.36 1.18
CA LEU A 48 -10.18 17.14 1.38
C LEU A 48 -11.08 16.96 0.16
N GLN A 49 -12.37 16.88 0.41
CA GLN A 49 -13.38 16.71 -0.62
C GLN A 49 -14.57 17.63 -0.36
N PHE A 50 -15.10 18.20 -1.42
CA PHE A 50 -16.46 18.77 -1.45
C PHE A 50 -17.32 17.88 -2.33
N GLN A 51 -18.49 17.50 -1.82
CA GLN A 51 -19.50 16.74 -2.55
C GLN A 51 -20.74 17.61 -2.70
N ALA A 52 -21.21 17.77 -3.94
CA ALA A 52 -22.45 18.44 -4.31
C ALA A 52 -23.09 17.59 -5.40
N LEU A 53 -24.03 16.74 -5.01
CA LEU A 53 -24.66 15.75 -5.88
C LEU A 53 -26.15 15.68 -5.58
N ASP A 54 -26.95 15.72 -6.63
CA ASP A 54 -28.34 15.34 -6.62
C ASP A 54 -28.50 13.92 -7.15
N HIS A 55 -29.43 13.18 -6.60
CA HIS A 55 -29.75 11.84 -7.10
C HIS A 55 -31.26 11.57 -7.05
N GLU A 56 -31.71 10.80 -8.00
CA GLU A 56 -33.10 10.34 -8.11
C GLU A 56 -33.15 8.95 -8.71
N ASN A 57 -34.24 8.25 -8.47
CA ASN A 57 -34.56 7.02 -9.19
C ASN A 57 -36.05 6.98 -9.56
N SER A 58 -36.39 6.14 -10.51
CA SER A 58 -37.77 5.88 -10.92
C SER A 58 -38.37 4.63 -10.28
N GLY A 59 -37.64 3.98 -9.39
CA GLY A 59 -38.07 2.77 -8.68
C GLY A 59 -38.84 3.05 -7.40
N ALA A 60 -39.26 1.99 -6.72
CA ALA A 60 -40.00 2.07 -5.46
C ALA A 60 -39.09 2.23 -4.23
N VAL A 61 -37.81 2.15 -4.37
CA VAL A 61 -36.84 2.28 -3.27
C VAL A 61 -36.58 3.76 -3.03
N GLU A 62 -36.87 4.21 -1.82
CA GLU A 62 -36.59 5.58 -1.39
C GLU A 62 -35.05 5.74 -1.23
N LEU A 63 -34.51 6.82 -1.80
CA LEU A 63 -33.08 7.14 -1.66
C LEU A 63 -32.84 7.98 -0.41
N ILE A 64 -31.70 7.78 0.23
CA ILE A 64 -31.28 8.61 1.36
C ILE A 64 -31.08 10.06 0.89
N PRO A 65 -31.61 11.07 1.60
CA PRO A 65 -31.34 12.45 1.26
C PRO A 65 -29.85 12.78 1.40
N ILE A 66 -29.27 13.34 0.37
CA ILE A 66 -27.88 13.85 0.40
C ILE A 66 -27.88 15.35 0.14
N GLY A 67 -26.90 16.04 0.70
CA GLY A 67 -26.70 17.47 0.52
C GLY A 67 -25.24 17.80 0.26
N ASP A 68 -24.98 19.08 0.01
CA ASP A 68 -23.66 19.58 -0.22
C ASP A 68 -22.84 19.59 1.06
N ASN A 69 -21.63 19.06 1.02
CA ASN A 69 -20.80 18.98 2.20
C ASN A 69 -19.31 18.89 1.91
N PHE A 70 -18.52 19.46 2.83
CA PHE A 70 -17.09 19.23 2.93
C PHE A 70 -16.79 18.03 3.83
N ASN A 71 -15.81 17.23 3.47
CA ASN A 71 -15.33 16.18 4.33
C ASN A 71 -13.83 15.92 4.15
N LEU A 72 -13.24 15.27 5.15
CA LEU A 72 -11.88 14.75 5.14
C LEU A 72 -11.93 13.28 4.73
N ALA A 73 -11.78 13.00 3.44
CA ALA A 73 -11.90 11.64 2.93
C ALA A 73 -10.86 10.70 3.55
N THR A 74 -9.61 11.13 3.63
CA THR A 74 -8.52 10.39 4.27
C THR A 74 -7.49 11.33 4.88
N ALA A 75 -6.83 10.87 5.95
CA ALA A 75 -5.64 11.50 6.51
C ALA A 75 -4.66 10.44 7.01
N ASN A 76 -3.39 10.60 6.69
CA ASN A 76 -2.31 9.75 7.18
C ASN A 76 -1.28 10.59 7.93
N LEU A 77 -0.72 10.01 8.98
CA LEU A 77 0.49 10.48 9.63
C LEU A 77 1.53 9.37 9.56
N ASP A 78 2.69 9.67 9.03
CA ASP A 78 3.79 8.74 8.83
C ASP A 78 4.98 9.14 9.68
N LEU A 79 5.59 8.17 10.35
CA LEU A 79 6.83 8.32 11.09
C LEU A 79 7.87 7.34 10.54
N ASP A 80 9.04 7.86 10.17
CA ASP A 80 10.25 7.07 9.92
C ASP A 80 11.25 7.37 11.03
N VAL A 81 11.72 6.34 11.70
CA VAL A 81 12.66 6.46 12.80
C VAL A 81 13.93 5.68 12.50
N ALA A 82 15.07 6.38 12.39
CA ALA A 82 16.37 5.74 12.36
C ALA A 82 16.72 5.25 13.77
N LEU A 83 16.84 3.94 13.96
CA LEU A 83 17.08 3.31 15.26
C LEU A 83 18.55 2.93 15.46
N ALA A 84 19.20 2.48 14.40
CA ALA A 84 20.61 2.14 14.36
C ALA A 84 21.13 2.27 12.92
N LYS A 85 22.43 2.04 12.69
CA LYS A 85 23.01 1.99 11.36
C LYS A 85 22.29 0.92 10.51
N GLY A 86 21.59 1.35 9.46
CA GLY A 86 20.81 0.48 8.58
C GLY A 86 19.58 -0.18 9.22
N VAL A 87 19.13 0.28 10.39
CA VAL A 87 17.92 -0.21 11.03
C VAL A 87 16.95 0.95 11.20
N ARG A 88 15.76 0.77 10.68
CA ARG A 88 14.70 1.78 10.66
C ARG A 88 13.36 1.17 11.06
N MET A 89 12.54 1.98 11.72
CA MET A 89 11.14 1.69 11.96
C MET A 89 10.27 2.63 11.11
N HIS A 90 9.22 2.10 10.53
CA HIS A 90 8.15 2.87 9.93
C HIS A 90 6.84 2.64 10.68
N LEU A 91 6.08 3.72 10.91
CA LEU A 91 4.74 3.66 11.49
C LEU A 91 3.82 4.58 10.68
N ARG A 92 2.66 4.06 10.29
CA ARG A 92 1.58 4.82 9.68
C ARG A 92 0.34 4.78 10.54
N THR A 93 -0.17 5.95 10.92
CA THR A 93 -1.54 6.09 11.37
C THR A 93 -2.42 6.54 10.21
N TYR A 94 -3.69 6.20 10.28
CA TYR A 94 -4.64 6.38 9.21
C TYR A 94 -6.00 6.74 9.79
N LEU A 95 -6.65 7.71 9.15
CA LEU A 95 -7.97 8.18 9.47
C LEU A 95 -8.79 8.25 8.17
N SER A 96 -10.01 7.78 8.21
CA SER A 96 -11.00 7.98 7.16
C SER A 96 -12.32 8.41 7.80
N SER A 97 -12.92 9.45 7.29
CA SER A 97 -14.22 9.93 7.77
C SER A 97 -15.37 8.93 7.60
N ARG A 98 -15.17 7.87 6.81
CA ARG A 98 -16.19 6.85 6.52
C ARG A 98 -15.98 5.56 7.29
N HIS A 99 -14.72 5.12 7.44
CA HIS A 99 -14.39 3.78 7.92
C HIS A 99 -13.73 3.80 9.30
N HIS A 100 -12.80 4.71 9.51
CA HIS A 100 -12.08 4.89 10.77
C HIS A 100 -12.10 6.37 11.15
N PRO A 101 -13.16 6.84 11.83
CA PRO A 101 -13.22 8.21 12.35
C PRO A 101 -12.24 8.44 13.51
N GLU A 102 -11.76 7.38 14.15
CA GLU A 102 -10.67 7.36 15.12
C GLU A 102 -9.32 7.04 14.46
N PRO A 103 -8.20 7.46 15.02
CA PRO A 103 -6.88 7.07 14.54
C PRO A 103 -6.71 5.54 14.55
N TYR A 104 -6.29 4.98 13.45
CA TYR A 104 -6.08 3.56 13.25
C TYR A 104 -4.67 3.28 12.75
N VAL A 105 -4.01 2.27 13.30
CA VAL A 105 -2.68 1.85 12.83
C VAL A 105 -2.82 1.05 11.53
N LYS A 106 -2.34 1.63 10.44
CA LYS A 106 -2.37 0.99 9.12
C LYS A 106 -1.13 0.17 8.82
N GLY A 107 -0.03 0.45 9.48
CA GLY A 107 1.22 -0.28 9.34
C GLY A 107 2.21 0.11 10.40
N GLY A 108 3.11 -0.80 10.70
CA GLY A 108 4.24 -0.58 11.57
C GLY A 108 5.24 -1.72 11.39
N TYR A 109 6.42 -1.42 10.86
CA TYR A 109 7.42 -2.42 10.57
C TYR A 109 8.84 -1.89 10.77
N PHE A 110 9.76 -2.82 10.94
CA PHE A 110 11.19 -2.57 10.91
C PHE A 110 11.73 -2.90 9.53
N GLN A 111 12.62 -2.04 9.06
CA GLN A 111 13.44 -2.29 7.88
C GLN A 111 14.90 -2.38 8.29
N VAL A 112 15.57 -3.43 7.79
CA VAL A 112 16.96 -3.73 8.09
C VAL A 112 17.73 -3.78 6.79
N ASP A 113 18.66 -2.84 6.62
CA ASP A 113 19.54 -2.71 5.47
C ASP A 113 20.99 -3.12 5.79
N ASN A 114 21.28 -3.41 7.07
CA ASN A 114 22.58 -3.80 7.58
C ASN A 114 22.40 -4.65 8.85
N LEU A 115 23.27 -5.60 9.09
CA LEU A 115 23.23 -6.53 10.23
C LEU A 115 24.36 -6.29 11.24
N ASP A 116 25.01 -5.12 11.21
CA ASP A 116 26.10 -4.78 12.14
C ASP A 116 25.69 -4.82 13.61
N PHE A 117 24.39 -4.70 13.90
CA PHE A 117 23.85 -4.81 15.25
C PHE A 117 23.94 -6.24 15.83
N ILE A 118 24.09 -7.26 14.98
CA ILE A 118 24.36 -8.65 15.38
C ILE A 118 25.88 -8.81 15.60
N SER A 119 26.66 -8.41 14.62
CA SER A 119 28.13 -8.41 14.67
C SER A 119 28.67 -7.48 13.58
N PRO A 120 29.65 -6.64 13.82
CA PRO A 120 30.25 -5.77 12.82
C PRO A 120 30.67 -6.53 11.57
N GLY A 121 30.20 -6.09 10.39
CA GLY A 121 30.48 -6.72 9.10
C GLY A 121 29.72 -8.03 8.82
N PHE A 122 28.77 -8.41 9.67
CA PHE A 122 28.02 -9.65 9.46
C PHE A 122 27.18 -9.59 8.16
N LEU A 123 27.48 -10.51 7.24
CA LEU A 123 26.88 -10.58 5.90
C LEU A 123 26.96 -9.28 5.10
N GLU A 124 27.98 -8.44 5.31
CA GLU A 124 28.11 -7.12 4.69
C GLU A 124 27.99 -7.18 3.15
N ASP A 125 28.62 -8.15 2.51
CA ASP A 125 28.58 -8.28 1.04
C ASP A 125 27.18 -8.65 0.53
N ALA A 126 26.44 -9.49 1.24
CA ALA A 126 25.06 -9.84 0.90
C ALA A 126 24.13 -8.64 1.12
N MET A 127 24.31 -7.94 2.25
CA MET A 127 23.47 -6.80 2.61
C MET A 127 23.69 -5.57 1.72
N LYS A 128 24.67 -5.56 0.83
CA LYS A 128 24.74 -4.56 -0.26
C LYS A 128 23.55 -4.63 -1.21
N TYR A 129 22.88 -5.76 -1.27
CA TYR A 129 21.77 -6.04 -2.18
C TYR A 129 20.47 -6.39 -1.47
N LEU A 130 20.55 -6.78 -0.19
CA LEU A 130 19.42 -7.29 0.55
C LEU A 130 18.81 -6.25 1.50
N THR A 131 17.49 -6.23 1.57
CA THR A 131 16.71 -5.51 2.58
C THR A 131 15.73 -6.47 3.22
N ILE A 132 15.61 -6.43 4.53
CA ILE A 132 14.66 -7.22 5.30
C ILE A 132 13.61 -6.27 5.86
N LYS A 133 12.33 -6.61 5.75
CA LYS A 133 11.23 -5.93 6.44
C LYS A 133 10.49 -6.93 7.32
N VAL A 134 10.15 -6.53 8.55
CA VAL A 134 9.41 -7.35 9.49
C VAL A 134 8.41 -6.49 10.25
N GLY A 135 7.15 -6.89 10.27
CA GLY A 135 6.10 -6.20 11.00
C GLY A 135 4.75 -6.26 10.31
N HIS A 136 3.90 -5.29 10.64
CA HIS A 136 2.60 -5.09 10.00
C HIS A 136 2.77 -4.16 8.80
N MET A 137 2.60 -4.67 7.61
CA MET A 137 2.84 -3.91 6.38
C MET A 137 1.89 -4.32 5.26
N GLU A 138 1.77 -3.47 4.26
CA GLU A 138 1.06 -3.81 3.03
C GLU A 138 1.77 -4.97 2.34
N ASN A 139 1.00 -5.94 1.88
CA ASN A 139 1.51 -7.00 1.03
C ASN A 139 2.06 -6.41 -0.26
N ASN A 140 3.32 -6.66 -0.58
CA ASN A 140 3.89 -6.22 -1.84
C ASN A 140 3.47 -7.15 -2.99
N TYR A 141 2.16 -7.23 -3.24
CA TYR A 141 1.55 -7.98 -4.33
C TYR A 141 1.12 -7.03 -5.45
N GLY A 142 1.68 -7.21 -6.63
CA GLY A 142 1.48 -6.31 -7.76
C GLY A 142 2.06 -4.91 -7.54
N ASP A 143 1.79 -4.02 -8.49
CA ASP A 143 2.22 -2.62 -8.44
C ASP A 143 1.06 -1.63 -8.28
N ALA A 144 -0.20 -2.11 -8.35
CA ALA A 144 -1.37 -1.25 -8.23
C ALA A 144 -1.45 -0.57 -6.86
N HIS A 145 -1.05 -1.26 -5.79
CA HIS A 145 -1.06 -0.72 -4.43
C HIS A 145 -0.15 0.51 -4.25
N PHE A 146 0.89 0.68 -5.05
CA PHE A 146 1.70 1.90 -5.04
C PHE A 146 0.96 3.12 -5.59
N ARG A 147 -0.13 2.92 -6.29
CA ARG A 147 -0.92 3.95 -6.97
C ARG A 147 -2.29 4.16 -6.32
N ARG A 148 -2.50 3.66 -5.11
CA ARG A 148 -3.75 3.79 -4.40
C ARG A 148 -4.07 5.21 -3.97
N THR A 149 -5.36 5.45 -3.79
CA THR A 149 -5.92 6.76 -3.47
C THR A 149 -5.52 7.28 -2.09
N ASP A 150 -5.35 6.41 -1.12
CA ASP A 150 -4.98 6.80 0.24
C ASP A 150 -3.50 7.24 0.38
N ASN A 151 -2.74 7.11 -0.70
CA ASN A 151 -1.40 7.67 -0.81
C ASN A 151 -1.38 9.04 -1.52
N ALA A 152 -2.51 9.77 -1.52
CA ALA A 152 -2.70 11.07 -2.13
C ALA A 152 -2.54 11.11 -3.68
N GLN A 153 -2.79 9.98 -4.35
CA GLN A 153 -2.62 9.84 -5.81
C GLN A 153 -3.94 9.88 -6.60
N ALA A 154 -5.08 9.96 -5.92
CA ALA A 154 -6.40 9.88 -6.55
C ALA A 154 -6.62 10.89 -7.68
N ILE A 155 -6.05 12.07 -7.57
CA ILE A 155 -6.18 13.12 -8.58
C ILE A 155 -5.53 12.75 -9.92
N TYR A 156 -4.52 11.88 -9.90
CA TYR A 156 -3.79 11.45 -11.09
C TYR A 156 -4.11 10.02 -11.52
N ASN A 157 -4.74 9.23 -10.66
CA ASN A 157 -5.09 7.85 -10.92
C ASN A 157 -6.45 7.50 -10.31
N PRO A 158 -7.54 7.96 -10.93
CA PRO A 158 -8.88 7.80 -10.40
C PRO A 158 -9.42 6.35 -10.49
N PHE A 159 -8.72 5.47 -11.20
CA PHE A 159 -9.15 4.08 -11.41
C PHE A 159 -8.66 3.13 -10.32
N VAL A 160 -7.71 3.54 -9.49
CA VAL A 160 -7.23 2.75 -8.35
C VAL A 160 -8.14 3.00 -7.15
N GLY A 161 -8.57 1.94 -6.49
CA GLY A 161 -9.45 1.99 -5.33
C GLY A 161 -10.76 1.25 -5.56
N ASN A 162 -11.88 1.93 -5.55
CA ASN A 162 -13.18 1.30 -5.53
C ASN A 162 -13.63 0.64 -6.84
N LEU A 163 -13.06 1.03 -7.97
CA LEU A 163 -13.59 0.68 -9.30
C LEU A 163 -12.88 -0.50 -9.93
N ILE A 164 -11.69 -0.86 -9.44
CA ILE A 164 -10.92 -2.00 -9.91
C ILE A 164 -10.42 -2.83 -8.75
N MET A 165 -10.07 -4.08 -9.00
CA MET A 165 -9.40 -4.90 -8.00
C MET A 165 -8.05 -4.28 -7.66
N ASP A 166 -7.84 -4.01 -6.39
CA ASP A 166 -6.62 -3.41 -5.86
C ASP A 166 -6.20 -4.14 -4.60
N ALA A 167 -4.95 -4.52 -4.57
CA ALA A 167 -4.38 -5.17 -3.39
C ALA A 167 -4.32 -4.19 -2.22
N PHE A 168 -5.34 -4.23 -1.37
CA PHE A 168 -5.39 -3.48 -0.12
C PHE A 168 -5.43 -4.44 1.05
N THR A 169 -4.34 -5.10 1.32
CA THR A 169 -4.24 -5.89 2.54
C THR A 169 -2.94 -5.59 3.27
N THR A 170 -3.04 -5.52 4.58
CA THR A 170 -1.90 -5.44 5.47
C THR A 170 -1.85 -6.71 6.31
N GLU A 171 -0.69 -7.31 6.39
CA GLU A 171 -0.47 -8.52 7.17
C GLU A 171 0.77 -8.37 8.05
N VAL A 172 0.83 -9.16 9.12
CA VAL A 172 2.02 -9.24 9.99
C VAL A 172 2.90 -10.37 9.50
N GLY A 173 4.14 -10.05 9.17
CA GLY A 173 5.07 -11.03 8.61
C GLY A 173 6.45 -10.45 8.33
N GLY A 174 7.16 -11.07 7.42
CA GLY A 174 8.47 -10.63 6.97
C GLY A 174 8.63 -10.76 5.47
N GLU A 175 9.41 -9.86 4.91
CA GLU A 175 9.77 -9.82 3.49
C GLU A 175 11.28 -9.64 3.34
N LEU A 176 11.85 -10.40 2.43
CA LEU A 176 13.25 -10.28 2.01
C LEU A 176 13.31 -9.77 0.57
N TYR A 177 13.97 -8.66 0.38
CA TYR A 177 14.17 -8.03 -0.92
C TYR A 177 15.59 -8.20 -1.39
N TYR A 178 15.76 -8.45 -2.68
CA TYR A 178 17.00 -8.32 -3.42
C TYR A 178 16.83 -7.24 -4.47
N GLN A 179 17.77 -6.28 -4.50
CA GLN A 179 17.77 -5.20 -5.50
C GLN A 179 19.17 -4.99 -6.05
N ASN A 180 19.32 -5.09 -7.36
CA ASN A 180 20.58 -4.84 -8.02
C ASN A 180 20.40 -4.49 -9.49
N ASN A 181 20.97 -3.37 -9.95
CA ASN A 181 20.99 -2.93 -11.36
C ASN A 181 19.62 -2.98 -12.06
N GLY A 182 18.58 -2.55 -11.36
CA GLY A 182 17.20 -2.57 -11.83
C GLY A 182 16.45 -3.87 -11.53
N TRP A 183 17.11 -4.97 -11.25
CA TRP A 183 16.46 -6.19 -10.83
C TRP A 183 15.90 -6.07 -9.42
N ILE A 184 14.69 -6.55 -9.25
CA ILE A 184 13.95 -6.61 -8.00
C ILE A 184 13.46 -8.03 -7.83
N ALA A 185 13.79 -8.66 -6.70
CA ALA A 185 13.18 -9.90 -6.28
C ALA A 185 12.74 -9.75 -4.82
N MET A 186 11.58 -10.31 -4.48
CA MET A 186 11.07 -10.32 -3.12
C MET A 186 10.42 -11.67 -2.83
N VAL A 187 10.66 -12.18 -1.63
CA VAL A 187 9.91 -13.28 -1.04
C VAL A 187 9.39 -12.85 0.33
N GLY A 188 8.15 -13.22 0.63
CA GLY A 188 7.50 -12.85 1.87
C GLY A 188 6.71 -14.01 2.47
N LEU A 189 6.62 -13.98 3.78
CA LEU A 189 5.82 -14.89 4.58
C LEU A 189 5.06 -14.08 5.63
N SER A 190 3.75 -14.25 5.69
CA SER A 190 2.91 -13.61 6.69
C SER A 190 1.91 -14.61 7.30
N ASN A 191 1.44 -14.30 8.50
CA ASN A 191 0.40 -15.10 9.15
C ASN A 191 -0.58 -14.23 9.96
N GLY A 192 -0.27 -12.98 10.15
CA GLY A 192 -1.11 -12.03 10.88
C GLY A 192 -1.98 -11.21 9.95
N LYS A 193 -2.97 -11.82 9.31
CA LYS A 193 -3.92 -11.11 8.46
C LYS A 193 -4.69 -10.06 9.26
N LEU A 194 -5.08 -8.97 8.60
CA LEU A 194 -5.84 -7.91 9.24
C LEU A 194 -7.10 -8.44 9.93
N ASN A 195 -7.30 -8.08 11.20
CA ASN A 195 -8.41 -8.53 12.04
C ASN A 195 -8.49 -10.05 12.24
N GLN A 196 -7.38 -10.74 12.12
CA GLN A 196 -7.30 -12.15 12.45
C GLN A 196 -7.27 -12.34 13.97
N SER A 197 -7.99 -13.35 14.41
CA SER A 197 -7.95 -13.83 15.77
C SER A 197 -6.98 -15.02 15.86
N VAL A 198 -6.26 -15.14 16.96
CA VAL A 198 -5.37 -16.28 17.25
C VAL A 198 -6.11 -17.49 17.85
N ASP A 199 -7.40 -17.35 18.12
CA ASP A 199 -8.24 -18.36 18.77
C ASP A 199 -8.83 -19.39 17.77
N ASN A 200 -8.60 -19.24 16.48
CA ASN A 200 -9.08 -20.15 15.44
C ASN A 200 -7.94 -20.61 14.51
N PRO A 201 -6.94 -21.34 15.00
CA PRO A 201 -5.76 -21.69 14.21
C PRO A 201 -6.08 -22.57 12.99
N GLU A 202 -7.14 -23.36 13.06
CA GLU A 202 -7.57 -24.25 11.96
C GLU A 202 -8.13 -23.47 10.75
N THR A 203 -8.46 -22.20 10.91
CA THR A 203 -9.02 -21.37 9.86
C THR A 203 -8.00 -20.43 9.23
N THR A 204 -6.73 -20.58 9.57
CA THR A 204 -5.66 -19.67 9.15
C THR A 204 -4.40 -20.44 8.80
N SER A 205 -3.84 -20.17 7.63
CA SER A 205 -2.52 -20.63 7.22
C SER A 205 -1.62 -19.44 6.85
N PRO A 206 -0.30 -19.61 6.84
CA PRO A 206 0.60 -18.60 6.33
C PRO A 206 0.26 -18.19 4.89
N SER A 207 0.49 -16.91 4.58
CA SER A 207 0.48 -16.40 3.22
C SER A 207 1.89 -16.34 2.69
N LEU A 208 2.09 -16.82 1.47
CA LEU A 208 3.33 -16.74 0.73
C LEU A 208 3.23 -15.65 -0.33
N LEU A 209 4.24 -14.82 -0.42
CA LEU A 209 4.36 -13.76 -1.42
C LEU A 209 5.67 -13.92 -2.18
N ALA A 210 5.62 -13.65 -3.48
CA ALA A 210 6.83 -13.53 -4.28
C ALA A 210 6.64 -12.46 -5.34
N LYS A 211 7.68 -11.70 -5.62
CA LYS A 211 7.74 -10.72 -6.70
C LYS A 211 9.07 -10.81 -7.40
N LEU A 212 9.04 -10.74 -8.72
CA LEU A 212 10.23 -10.61 -9.55
C LEU A 212 9.99 -9.50 -10.58
N GLY A 213 10.97 -8.65 -10.77
CA GLY A 213 10.83 -7.57 -11.73
C GLY A 213 12.13 -6.90 -12.13
N TRP A 214 12.00 -6.01 -13.08
CA TRP A 214 13.07 -5.17 -13.56
C TRP A 214 12.54 -3.76 -13.79
N ASP A 215 13.17 -2.75 -13.18
CA ASP A 215 12.81 -1.34 -13.25
C ASP A 215 14.07 -0.52 -13.52
N LYS A 216 14.13 0.12 -14.66
CA LYS A 216 15.31 0.88 -15.04
C LYS A 216 14.97 2.14 -15.84
N GLN A 217 15.60 3.23 -15.45
CA GLN A 217 15.75 4.39 -16.32
C GLN A 217 16.81 4.05 -17.37
N ILE A 218 16.39 3.91 -18.62
CA ILE A 218 17.27 3.52 -19.75
C ILE A 218 18.10 4.72 -20.22
N ASN A 219 17.43 5.88 -20.35
CA ASN A 219 18.04 7.15 -20.71
C ASN A 219 17.22 8.29 -20.09
N SER A 220 17.49 9.57 -20.43
CA SER A 220 16.77 10.72 -19.88
C SER A 220 15.26 10.64 -20.04
N ASP A 221 14.76 10.02 -21.10
CA ASP A 221 13.37 10.06 -21.51
C ASP A 221 12.62 8.74 -21.28
N LEU A 222 13.35 7.61 -21.27
CA LEU A 222 12.76 6.27 -21.24
C LEU A 222 13.03 5.57 -19.91
N ARG A 223 11.95 5.23 -19.20
CA ARG A 223 11.95 4.27 -18.09
C ARG A 223 11.05 3.09 -18.44
N VAL A 224 11.52 1.90 -18.12
CA VAL A 224 10.78 0.63 -18.32
C VAL A 224 10.76 -0.14 -17.02
N ARG A 225 9.59 -0.62 -16.65
CA ARG A 225 9.41 -1.56 -15.55
C ARG A 225 8.50 -2.70 -15.95
N LEU A 226 8.85 -3.91 -15.56
CA LEU A 226 8.00 -5.09 -15.69
C LEU A 226 8.13 -5.91 -14.41
N THR A 227 7.03 -6.20 -13.76
CA THR A 227 6.98 -7.02 -12.54
C THR A 227 5.96 -8.13 -12.67
N GLY A 228 6.25 -9.26 -12.04
CA GLY A 228 5.32 -10.34 -11.80
C GLY A 228 5.26 -10.64 -10.31
N SER A 229 4.06 -10.87 -9.78
CA SER A 229 3.83 -11.14 -8.36
C SER A 229 2.91 -12.31 -8.15
N VAL A 230 3.11 -13.02 -7.06
CA VAL A 230 2.25 -14.13 -6.60
C VAL A 230 1.89 -13.90 -5.13
N TYR A 231 0.64 -14.14 -4.81
CA TYR A 231 0.12 -14.29 -3.45
C TYR A 231 -0.56 -15.64 -3.34
N ASN A 232 -0.24 -16.39 -2.30
CA ASN A 232 -0.89 -17.67 -2.03
C ASN A 232 -1.15 -17.85 -0.54
N THR A 233 -2.33 -18.31 -0.18
CA THR A 233 -2.66 -18.81 1.16
C THR A 233 -3.53 -20.05 1.04
N ALA A 234 -3.24 -21.09 1.82
CA ALA A 234 -4.02 -22.32 1.78
C ALA A 234 -5.33 -22.21 2.57
N GLN A 235 -5.41 -21.28 3.53
CA GLN A 235 -6.63 -21.09 4.30
C GLN A 235 -6.70 -19.72 4.95
N SER A 236 -7.81 -19.02 4.72
CA SER A 236 -8.10 -17.73 5.34
C SER A 236 -9.61 -17.52 5.47
N ARG A 237 -10.06 -17.03 6.63
CA ARG A 237 -11.48 -16.63 6.80
C ARG A 237 -11.86 -15.43 5.95
N SER A 238 -10.93 -14.55 5.71
CA SER A 238 -11.15 -13.33 4.94
C SER A 238 -9.83 -12.83 4.37
N VAL A 239 -9.78 -12.63 3.07
CA VAL A 239 -8.65 -12.01 2.39
C VAL A 239 -9.09 -10.66 1.88
N TYR A 240 -8.40 -9.60 2.32
CA TYR A 240 -8.71 -8.23 1.89
C TYR A 240 -8.01 -7.82 0.59
N LEU A 241 -7.41 -8.77 -0.11
CA LEU A 241 -6.65 -8.53 -1.33
C LEU A 241 -7.48 -7.85 -2.43
N TYR A 242 -8.78 -8.20 -2.52
CA TYR A 242 -9.68 -7.71 -3.54
C TYR A 242 -10.89 -6.96 -2.97
N THR A 243 -10.79 -6.44 -1.78
CA THR A 243 -11.93 -5.74 -1.18
C THR A 243 -11.94 -4.25 -1.50
N ALA A 244 -11.20 -3.84 -2.51
CA ALA A 244 -10.94 -2.46 -2.90
C ALA A 244 -10.33 -1.61 -1.79
N ASP A 245 -9.90 -0.41 -2.13
CA ASP A 245 -9.39 0.55 -1.16
C ASP A 245 -10.54 1.07 -0.30
N ARG A 246 -10.54 0.73 0.98
CA ARG A 246 -11.55 1.17 1.94
C ARG A 246 -11.56 2.69 2.12
N ALA A 247 -10.43 3.33 1.91
CA ALA A 247 -10.29 4.78 1.98
C ALA A 247 -10.61 5.46 0.66
N GLY A 248 -10.63 4.71 -0.45
CA GLY A 248 -10.77 5.23 -1.80
C GLY A 248 -12.16 5.74 -2.17
N GLY A 249 -13.19 5.35 -1.44
CA GLY A 249 -14.56 5.79 -1.69
C GLY A 249 -14.68 7.30 -1.60
N ARG A 250 -15.02 7.94 -2.72
CA ARG A 250 -15.07 9.40 -2.85
C ARG A 250 -16.47 9.95 -2.72
N TYR A 251 -17.49 9.17 -3.10
CA TYR A 251 -18.87 9.60 -3.08
C TYR A 251 -19.59 8.97 -1.89
N TYR A 252 -20.27 9.80 -1.13
CA TYR A 252 -20.96 9.40 0.08
C TYR A 252 -22.44 9.19 -0.22
N LEU A 253 -22.92 7.98 0.02
CA LEU A 253 -24.34 7.62 -0.01
C LEU A 253 -25.03 7.89 -1.35
N VAL A 254 -24.30 7.90 -2.46
CA VAL A 254 -24.84 8.10 -3.79
C VAL A 254 -25.60 6.86 -4.24
N LEU A 255 -26.88 7.02 -4.60
CA LEU A 255 -27.80 5.96 -5.00
C LEU A 255 -27.97 4.85 -3.93
N GLU A 256 -27.85 5.21 -2.68
CA GLU A 256 -28.12 4.33 -1.56
C GLU A 256 -29.54 4.49 -1.07
N ASP A 257 -30.09 3.45 -0.43
CA ASP A 257 -31.41 3.49 0.16
C ASP A 257 -31.49 4.35 1.42
N ALA A 258 -32.70 4.63 1.88
CA ALA A 258 -32.95 5.50 3.02
C ALA A 258 -32.36 5.01 4.35
N GLU A 259 -32.08 3.72 4.48
CA GLU A 259 -31.48 3.10 5.66
C GLU A 259 -29.95 3.07 5.62
N ALA A 260 -29.35 3.57 4.54
CA ALA A 260 -27.91 3.55 4.34
C ALA A 260 -27.18 4.41 5.38
N SER A 261 -25.98 3.98 5.72
CA SER A 261 -25.07 4.74 6.57
C SER A 261 -23.67 4.76 6.01
N ALA A 262 -22.89 5.81 6.31
CA ALA A 262 -21.52 5.92 5.86
C ALA A 262 -20.65 4.73 6.31
N SER A 263 -20.88 4.21 7.52
CA SER A 263 -20.14 3.06 8.05
C SER A 263 -20.49 1.73 7.40
N SER A 264 -21.73 1.54 6.97
CA SER A 264 -22.18 0.31 6.32
C SER A 264 -21.93 0.32 4.81
N ASN A 265 -22.13 1.47 4.17
CA ASN A 265 -22.17 1.60 2.72
C ASN A 265 -20.90 2.20 2.10
N PHE A 266 -19.83 2.44 2.90
CA PHE A 266 -18.60 3.06 2.38
C PHE A 266 -17.89 2.23 1.30
N ARG A 267 -18.28 0.97 1.11
CA ARG A 267 -17.77 0.05 0.11
C ARG A 267 -18.78 -0.33 -0.97
N SER A 268 -19.93 0.30 -0.98
CA SER A 268 -20.95 0.05 -2.01
C SER A 268 -20.41 0.33 -3.42
N GLY A 269 -20.83 -0.47 -4.39
CA GLY A 269 -20.42 -0.36 -5.77
C GLY A 269 -19.01 -0.87 -6.11
N ARG A 270 -18.24 -1.30 -5.12
CA ARG A 270 -16.93 -1.93 -5.39
C ARG A 270 -17.10 -3.34 -5.93
N PHE A 271 -16.12 -3.79 -6.70
CA PHE A 271 -15.99 -5.19 -7.03
C PHE A 271 -15.33 -5.95 -5.86
N ASP A 272 -15.98 -6.97 -5.36
CA ASP A 272 -15.49 -7.84 -4.29
C ASP A 272 -15.85 -9.31 -4.62
N PRO A 273 -14.89 -10.12 -5.07
CA PRO A 273 -15.16 -11.52 -5.39
C PRO A 273 -15.41 -12.37 -4.15
N GLY A 274 -15.14 -11.84 -2.94
CA GLY A 274 -15.39 -12.52 -1.69
C GLY A 274 -14.50 -13.74 -1.45
N PHE A 275 -13.30 -13.76 -2.01
CA PHE A 275 -12.37 -14.88 -1.87
C PHE A 275 -12.10 -15.21 -0.41
N ARG A 276 -12.17 -16.50 -0.10
CA ARG A 276 -11.97 -17.07 1.24
C ARG A 276 -11.34 -18.46 1.11
N ASN A 277 -10.90 -19.00 2.25
CA ASN A 277 -10.21 -20.29 2.32
C ASN A 277 -8.91 -20.26 1.50
N GLU A 278 -8.78 -21.11 0.50
CA GLU A 278 -7.62 -21.11 -0.37
C GLU A 278 -7.70 -19.95 -1.37
N VAL A 279 -6.64 -19.17 -1.47
CA VAL A 279 -6.54 -18.08 -2.46
C VAL A 279 -5.18 -18.14 -3.14
N THR A 280 -5.20 -18.13 -4.46
CA THR A 280 -4.01 -17.96 -5.29
C THR A 280 -4.25 -16.80 -6.26
N ALA A 281 -3.35 -15.83 -6.26
CA ALA A 281 -3.40 -14.67 -7.13
C ALA A 281 -2.06 -14.45 -7.81
N ILE A 282 -2.08 -14.11 -9.09
CA ILE A 282 -0.91 -13.80 -9.91
C ILE A 282 -1.17 -12.51 -10.66
N MET A 283 -0.26 -11.56 -10.56
CA MET A 283 -0.37 -10.27 -11.25
C MET A 283 0.90 -9.96 -12.03
N VAL A 284 0.74 -9.39 -13.22
CA VAL A 284 1.83 -8.86 -14.05
C VAL A 284 1.56 -7.38 -14.35
N ASN A 285 2.54 -6.53 -14.07
CA ASN A 285 2.45 -5.10 -14.27
C ASN A 285 3.54 -4.58 -15.21
N PRO A 286 3.23 -4.32 -16.47
CA PRO A 286 4.10 -3.56 -17.36
C PRO A 286 3.93 -2.05 -17.11
N PHE A 287 5.05 -1.33 -17.11
CA PHE A 287 5.08 0.12 -17.07
C PHE A 287 6.13 0.66 -18.03
N VAL A 288 5.75 1.67 -18.79
CA VAL A 288 6.65 2.41 -19.68
C VAL A 288 6.38 3.90 -19.52
N LYS A 289 7.43 4.67 -19.36
CA LYS A 289 7.39 6.12 -19.43
C LYS A 289 8.38 6.57 -20.50
N TYR A 290 7.88 7.36 -21.46
CA TYR A 290 8.67 7.95 -22.53
C TYR A 290 8.28 9.41 -22.73
N GLY A 291 9.17 10.32 -22.39
CA GLY A 291 8.88 11.75 -22.40
C GLY A 291 7.65 12.08 -21.54
N GLY A 292 6.60 12.61 -22.16
CA GLY A 292 5.33 12.91 -21.51
C GLY A 292 4.30 11.78 -21.54
N PHE A 293 4.60 10.66 -22.20
CA PHE A 293 3.70 9.51 -22.28
C PHE A 293 3.98 8.51 -21.16
N GLU A 294 2.92 8.00 -20.52
CA GLU A 294 3.00 6.96 -19.52
C GLU A 294 1.97 5.87 -19.80
N PHE A 295 2.40 4.62 -19.69
CA PHE A 295 1.54 3.44 -19.73
C PHE A 295 1.79 2.60 -18.47
N PHE A 296 0.73 2.27 -17.76
CA PHE A 296 0.73 1.29 -16.68
C PHE A 296 -0.35 0.27 -16.95
N GLY A 297 0.04 -1.00 -16.96
CA GLY A 297 -0.86 -2.13 -17.20
C GLY A 297 -0.98 -3.05 -15.98
N MET A 298 -2.10 -3.74 -15.90
CA MET A 298 -2.35 -4.78 -14.90
C MET A 298 -3.02 -5.96 -15.58
N PHE A 299 -2.37 -7.12 -15.51
CA PHE A 299 -2.94 -8.40 -15.92
C PHE A 299 -2.96 -9.30 -14.69
N GLU A 300 -4.13 -9.80 -14.34
CA GLU A 300 -4.30 -10.56 -13.12
C GLU A 300 -5.18 -11.78 -13.34
N THR A 301 -4.83 -12.86 -12.65
CA THR A 301 -5.68 -14.02 -12.48
C THR A 301 -5.68 -14.41 -11.00
N ALA A 302 -6.86 -14.72 -10.48
CA ALA A 302 -7.01 -15.13 -9.09
C ALA A 302 -8.10 -16.19 -8.97
N THR A 303 -7.89 -17.09 -8.01
CA THR A 303 -8.84 -18.12 -7.61
C THR A 303 -8.93 -18.16 -6.10
N GLY A 304 -10.14 -18.50 -5.59
CA GLY A 304 -10.40 -18.59 -4.17
C GLY A 304 -11.81 -19.03 -3.84
#